data_5cd3788c5aea894c003275bed82612d4
#
_entry.id   5cd3788c5aea894c003275bed82612d4
#
_cell.length_a   1.000
_cell.length_b   1.000
_cell.length_c   1.000
_cell.angle_alpha   90.00
_cell.angle_beta   90.00
_cell.angle_gamma   90.00
#
_symmetry.space_group_name_H-M   'P 1'
#
loop_
_entity.id
_entity.type
_entity.pdbx_description
1 polymer ?
#
loop_
_entity_poly.entity_id
_entity_poly.type
_entity_poly.pdbx_seq_one_letter_code
_entity_poly.pdbx_strand_id
1 'polypeptide(L)'
;LEILVSENFTMSRRVEEPGSHPKSYGRPWGGLHVHAGRGCKYIHLIIHDNAQGVSFWRGAIDSELYGCIIYDNGWDAPDRGHGHAVYTQNETGLKIIADCIMTGGFSHTMHAYGSPRAFVQNYLMEGNIVYEGGRFLVGGEGPARGIRVLRNFLYKVNMQIGYTAPENEDCEVCHNVIVDGTLNIVRFKQIKSCENLVLPPGSPPPERRTLVVLRPSRYDPHRAHLAVYNWTDSESVEVDLAEFLRPGERFVLKNPRDFFGKPVWEATYAGKPVAVPVPGKFAAYVLLRQPAS
;
A
#
# COMPACT_ATOMS: atom_id res chain seq x y z
N LEU A 1 -13.77 -6.59 8.51
CA LEU A 1 -13.15 -6.88 9.81
C LEU A 1 -12.03 -5.88 10.06
N GLU A 2 -12.08 -5.18 11.18
CA GLU A 2 -11.00 -4.36 11.69
C GLU A 2 -10.11 -5.20 12.60
N ILE A 3 -8.79 -5.14 12.39
CA ILE A 3 -7.80 -5.74 13.27
C ILE A 3 -7.04 -4.62 13.95
N LEU A 4 -7.27 -4.47 15.24
CA LEU A 4 -6.69 -3.46 16.12
C LEU A 4 -5.98 -4.16 17.28
N VAL A 5 -4.70 -3.89 17.45
CA VAL A 5 -3.94 -4.29 18.64
C VAL A 5 -3.43 -3.01 19.31
N SER A 6 -4.21 -2.49 20.25
CA SER A 6 -3.93 -1.20 20.89
C SER A 6 -3.17 -1.34 22.21
N GLU A 7 -3.17 -2.50 22.82
CA GLU A 7 -2.64 -2.69 24.18
C GLU A 7 -1.14 -2.43 24.31
N ASN A 8 -0.38 -2.64 23.24
CA ASN A 8 1.07 -2.40 23.23
C ASN A 8 1.48 -0.99 22.76
N PHE A 9 0.52 -0.18 22.30
CA PHE A 9 0.75 1.13 21.71
C PHE A 9 -0.11 2.24 22.33
N THR A 10 -0.51 2.09 23.58
CA THR A 10 -1.23 3.13 24.35
C THR A 10 -0.40 4.39 24.59
N MET A 11 0.87 4.36 24.21
CA MET A 11 1.84 5.42 24.44
C MET A 11 2.32 6.03 23.12
N SER A 12 3.21 7.00 23.20
CA SER A 12 3.86 7.55 22.01
C SER A 12 4.53 6.42 21.21
N ARG A 13 4.37 6.42 19.88
CA ARG A 13 5.08 5.49 19.01
C ARG A 13 6.57 5.78 18.92
N ARG A 14 7.12 6.34 19.95
CA ARG A 14 8.52 6.65 20.11
C ARG A 14 9.09 5.83 21.26
N VAL A 15 10.14 5.10 21.00
CA VAL A 15 10.83 4.22 21.93
C VAL A 15 12.26 4.74 22.14
N GLU A 16 12.69 4.78 23.38
CA GLU A 16 14.05 5.24 23.73
C GLU A 16 15.13 4.14 23.51
N GLU A 17 14.72 2.90 23.36
CA GLU A 17 15.63 1.77 23.16
C GLU A 17 15.81 1.48 21.67
N PRO A 18 17.06 1.30 21.18
CA PRO A 18 17.33 0.91 19.81
C PRO A 18 16.96 -0.56 19.53
N GLY A 19 16.78 -0.88 18.24
CA GLY A 19 16.59 -2.23 17.77
C GLY A 19 15.14 -2.66 17.60
N SER A 20 14.97 -3.83 17.00
CA SER A 20 13.65 -4.34 16.58
C SER A 20 12.87 -5.05 17.71
N HIS A 21 13.41 -5.13 18.90
CA HIS A 21 12.80 -5.81 20.05
C HIS A 21 13.05 -5.02 21.34
N PRO A 22 12.51 -3.80 21.44
CA PRO A 22 12.70 -3.01 22.64
C PRO A 22 12.03 -3.65 23.83
N LYS A 23 12.71 -3.66 24.98
CA LYS A 23 12.19 -4.29 26.21
C LYS A 23 10.95 -3.58 26.74
N SER A 24 10.87 -2.27 26.54
CA SER A 24 9.74 -1.43 26.92
C SER A 24 8.41 -1.82 26.22
N TYR A 25 8.47 -2.47 25.08
CA TYR A 25 7.29 -2.94 24.36
C TYR A 25 6.93 -4.42 24.62
N GLY A 26 7.73 -5.13 25.41
CA GLY A 26 7.61 -6.57 25.50
C GLY A 26 7.90 -7.23 24.15
N ARG A 27 7.06 -8.18 23.72
CA ARG A 27 7.14 -8.74 22.37
C ARG A 27 6.31 -7.88 21.43
N PRO A 28 6.90 -7.35 20.33
CA PRO A 28 6.12 -6.65 19.31
C PRO A 28 5.09 -7.59 18.70
N TRP A 29 3.82 -7.22 18.75
CA TRP A 29 2.73 -8.00 18.20
C TRP A 29 2.33 -7.45 16.83
N GLY A 30 2.10 -8.34 15.86
CA GLY A 30 1.55 -7.97 14.56
C GLY A 30 0.03 -8.05 14.55
N GLY A 31 -0.57 -7.26 13.68
CA GLY A 31 -2.01 -7.29 13.47
C GLY A 31 -2.47 -8.61 12.82
N LEU A 32 -1.75 -9.07 11.81
CA LEU A 32 -2.03 -10.32 11.13
C LEU A 32 -0.73 -11.10 10.89
N HIS A 33 -0.61 -12.31 11.44
CA HIS A 33 0.49 -13.23 11.20
C HIS A 33 0.02 -14.46 10.42
N VAL A 34 0.42 -14.59 9.16
CA VAL A 34 0.10 -15.73 8.31
C VAL A 34 1.34 -16.59 8.15
N HIS A 35 1.47 -17.62 8.97
CA HIS A 35 2.62 -18.52 8.96
C HIS A 35 2.55 -19.59 7.89
N ALA A 36 1.35 -20.14 7.65
CA ALA A 36 1.11 -21.21 6.69
C ALA A 36 -0.32 -21.18 6.17
N GLY A 37 -0.55 -21.89 5.06
CA GLY A 37 -1.83 -22.02 4.39
C GLY A 37 -1.64 -22.00 2.88
N ARG A 38 -2.57 -22.59 2.15
CA ARG A 38 -2.55 -22.56 0.68
C ARG A 38 -3.84 -21.97 0.12
N GLY A 39 -3.72 -21.07 -0.85
CA GLY A 39 -4.87 -20.46 -1.52
C GLY A 39 -5.71 -19.54 -0.62
N CYS A 40 -5.16 -19.09 0.51
CA CYS A 40 -5.88 -18.23 1.43
C CYS A 40 -5.98 -16.81 0.89
N LYS A 41 -7.14 -16.17 1.12
CA LYS A 41 -7.40 -14.79 0.73
C LYS A 41 -7.77 -13.95 1.95
N TYR A 42 -7.08 -12.85 2.11
CA TYR A 42 -7.28 -11.85 3.17
C TYR A 42 -7.80 -10.58 2.50
N ILE A 43 -9.11 -10.37 2.58
CA ILE A 43 -9.81 -9.38 1.75
C ILE A 43 -10.40 -8.28 2.63
N HIS A 44 -10.16 -7.01 2.28
CA HIS A 44 -10.76 -5.81 2.88
C HIS A 44 -10.57 -5.72 4.40
N LEU A 45 -9.46 -6.21 4.93
CA LEU A 45 -9.12 -6.04 6.34
C LEU A 45 -8.64 -4.60 6.59
N ILE A 46 -8.90 -4.10 7.79
CA ILE A 46 -8.35 -2.84 8.28
C ILE A 46 -7.41 -3.19 9.42
N ILE A 47 -6.12 -2.84 9.26
CA ILE A 47 -5.04 -3.27 10.14
C ILE A 47 -4.20 -2.04 10.49
N HIS A 48 -4.27 -1.61 11.76
CA HIS A 48 -3.59 -0.40 12.18
C HIS A 48 -3.14 -0.48 13.64
N ASP A 49 -2.30 0.46 14.03
CA ASP A 49 -1.87 0.60 15.41
C ASP A 49 -1.23 -0.66 15.99
N ASN A 50 -0.42 -1.37 15.18
CA ASN A 50 0.35 -2.54 15.59
C ASN A 50 1.85 -2.28 15.49
N ALA A 51 2.67 -3.06 16.18
CA ALA A 51 4.11 -3.05 15.96
C ALA A 51 4.48 -3.51 14.53
N GLN A 52 3.69 -4.42 13.99
CA GLN A 52 3.80 -4.97 12.65
C GLN A 52 2.40 -5.13 12.09
N GLY A 53 2.09 -4.55 10.93
CA GLY A 53 0.77 -4.70 10.31
C GLY A 53 0.52 -6.15 9.91
N VAL A 54 1.07 -6.58 8.78
CA VAL A 54 0.94 -7.94 8.27
C VAL A 54 2.30 -8.61 8.20
N SER A 55 2.41 -9.82 8.76
CA SER A 55 3.52 -10.73 8.54
C SER A 55 3.04 -11.88 7.65
N PHE A 56 3.47 -11.90 6.39
CA PHE A 56 2.97 -12.83 5.37
C PHE A 56 4.09 -13.78 4.96
N TRP A 57 4.24 -14.87 5.73
CA TRP A 57 5.39 -15.75 5.68
C TRP A 57 5.37 -16.71 4.49
N ARG A 58 6.52 -17.34 4.23
CA ARG A 58 6.74 -18.23 3.08
C ARG A 58 5.79 -19.43 3.02
N GLY A 59 5.30 -19.88 4.17
CA GLY A 59 4.33 -21.00 4.24
C GLY A 59 2.91 -20.64 3.79
N ALA A 60 2.61 -19.36 3.60
CA ALA A 60 1.35 -18.92 3.00
C ALA A 60 1.44 -18.98 1.47
N ILE A 61 1.27 -20.17 0.90
CA ILE A 61 1.49 -20.48 -0.50
C ILE A 61 0.25 -20.14 -1.34
N ASP A 62 0.43 -19.61 -2.55
CA ASP A 62 -0.66 -19.25 -3.47
C ASP A 62 -1.74 -18.36 -2.80
N SER A 63 -1.30 -17.46 -1.93
CA SER A 63 -2.18 -16.68 -1.05
C SER A 63 -2.19 -15.19 -1.44
N GLU A 64 -3.30 -14.53 -1.12
CA GLU A 64 -3.59 -13.16 -1.54
C GLU A 64 -3.95 -12.27 -0.35
N LEU A 65 -3.36 -11.07 -0.32
CA LEU A 65 -3.78 -9.92 0.48
C LEU A 65 -4.38 -8.90 -0.48
N TYR A 66 -5.69 -8.61 -0.35
CA TYR A 66 -6.41 -7.82 -1.32
C TYR A 66 -7.29 -6.73 -0.69
N GLY A 67 -7.17 -5.51 -1.20
CA GLY A 67 -8.06 -4.41 -0.85
C GLY A 67 -8.03 -4.00 0.62
N CYS A 68 -6.99 -4.37 1.35
CA CYS A 68 -6.82 -4.06 2.76
C CYS A 68 -6.39 -2.61 2.97
N ILE A 69 -6.77 -2.04 4.11
CA ILE A 69 -6.32 -0.74 4.58
C ILE A 69 -5.34 -0.97 5.72
N ILE A 70 -4.09 -0.54 5.56
CA ILE A 70 -3.01 -0.85 6.51
C ILE A 70 -2.28 0.45 6.82
N TYR A 71 -2.41 0.94 8.06
CA TYR A 71 -1.86 2.24 8.39
C TYR A 71 -1.32 2.31 9.83
N ASP A 72 -0.45 3.28 10.07
CA ASP A 72 0.10 3.62 11.38
C ASP A 72 0.66 2.41 12.15
N ASN A 73 1.31 1.47 11.44
CA ASN A 73 1.98 0.33 12.05
C ASN A 73 3.48 0.62 12.21
N GLY A 74 4.04 0.22 13.35
CA GLY A 74 5.44 0.43 13.67
C GLY A 74 5.69 1.47 14.76
N TRP A 75 6.95 1.85 14.93
CA TRP A 75 7.41 2.84 15.90
C TRP A 75 8.73 3.47 15.48
N ASP A 76 9.07 4.64 16.04
CA ASP A 76 10.38 5.25 15.95
C ASP A 76 11.24 4.84 17.14
N ALA A 77 12.52 4.57 16.88
CA ALA A 77 13.55 4.34 17.88
C ALA A 77 14.78 5.18 17.55
N PRO A 78 15.76 5.29 18.47
CA PRO A 78 16.95 6.12 18.26
C PRO A 78 17.80 5.71 17.06
N ASP A 79 17.76 4.44 16.66
CA ASP A 79 18.50 3.90 15.52
C ASP A 79 17.77 4.09 14.18
N ARG A 80 16.45 3.94 14.16
CA ARG A 80 15.61 4.05 12.95
C ARG A 80 14.14 3.84 13.25
N GLY A 81 13.28 4.03 12.24
CA GLY A 81 11.92 3.55 12.29
C GLY A 81 11.85 2.00 12.20
N HIS A 82 10.91 1.41 12.88
CA HIS A 82 10.66 -0.02 12.94
C HIS A 82 9.22 -0.37 12.56
N GLY A 83 8.97 -1.66 12.34
CA GLY A 83 7.68 -2.16 11.88
C GLY A 83 7.44 -1.92 10.39
N HIS A 84 6.42 -2.57 9.88
CA HIS A 84 6.06 -2.55 8.45
C HIS A 84 4.55 -2.58 8.31
N ALA A 85 4.00 -1.97 7.26
CA ALA A 85 2.62 -2.26 6.91
C ALA A 85 2.51 -3.72 6.46
N VAL A 86 3.37 -4.17 5.53
CA VAL A 86 3.46 -5.58 5.13
C VAL A 86 4.91 -6.04 5.14
N TYR A 87 5.23 -7.05 5.93
CA TYR A 87 6.48 -7.83 5.86
C TYR A 87 6.17 -9.20 5.26
N THR A 88 6.89 -9.60 4.21
CA THR A 88 6.53 -10.82 3.48
C THR A 88 7.73 -11.58 2.94
N GLN A 89 7.58 -12.90 2.88
CA GLN A 89 8.51 -13.86 2.27
C GLN A 89 7.72 -14.83 1.40
N ASN A 90 8.29 -15.28 0.29
CA ASN A 90 7.69 -16.31 -0.56
C ASN A 90 8.78 -17.17 -1.21
N GLU A 91 8.61 -18.46 -1.18
CA GLU A 91 9.51 -19.44 -1.76
C GLU A 91 8.88 -20.16 -2.95
N THR A 92 7.63 -20.59 -2.79
CA THR A 92 6.91 -21.37 -3.80
C THR A 92 5.50 -20.84 -4.00
N GLY A 93 4.92 -21.12 -5.16
CA GLY A 93 3.62 -20.60 -5.54
C GLY A 93 3.67 -19.09 -5.82
N LEU A 94 2.53 -18.49 -6.07
CA LEU A 94 2.37 -17.06 -6.33
C LEU A 94 1.84 -16.36 -5.07
N LYS A 95 2.52 -15.32 -4.63
CA LYS A 95 2.01 -14.44 -3.57
C LYS A 95 1.52 -13.12 -4.16
N ILE A 96 0.28 -12.78 -3.84
CA ILE A 96 -0.40 -11.59 -4.38
C ILE A 96 -0.62 -10.58 -3.26
N ILE A 97 -0.24 -9.33 -3.49
CA ILE A 97 -0.56 -8.18 -2.65
C ILE A 97 -1.13 -7.12 -3.57
N ALA A 98 -2.45 -6.97 -3.55
CA ALA A 98 -3.12 -6.17 -4.57
C ALA A 98 -4.18 -5.23 -4.00
N ASP A 99 -4.30 -4.07 -4.66
CA ASP A 99 -5.31 -3.05 -4.38
C ASP A 99 -5.39 -2.62 -2.90
N CYS A 100 -4.31 -2.78 -2.13
CA CYS A 100 -4.24 -2.33 -0.74
C CYS A 100 -3.94 -0.83 -0.66
N ILE A 101 -4.47 -0.17 0.37
CA ILE A 101 -4.08 1.18 0.77
C ILE A 101 -3.12 1.07 1.95
N MET A 102 -1.90 1.61 1.82
CA MET A 102 -0.88 1.56 2.86
C MET A 102 -0.33 2.96 3.14
N THR A 103 -0.32 3.38 4.41
CA THR A 103 0.15 4.73 4.80
C THR A 103 0.65 4.79 6.24
N GLY A 104 1.34 5.86 6.60
CA GLY A 104 1.70 6.20 7.98
C GLY A 104 2.69 5.23 8.66
N GLY A 105 3.37 4.37 7.91
CA GLY A 105 4.34 3.43 8.47
C GLY A 105 5.67 4.10 8.84
N PHE A 106 6.30 3.64 9.92
CA PHE A 106 7.53 4.21 10.46
C PHE A 106 8.81 3.71 9.75
N SER A 107 8.80 2.52 9.17
CA SER A 107 9.97 1.94 8.48
C SER A 107 9.68 1.68 7.00
N HIS A 108 9.01 0.59 6.69
CA HIS A 108 8.66 0.24 5.33
C HIS A 108 7.14 0.04 5.21
N THR A 109 6.55 0.55 4.15
CA THR A 109 5.17 0.21 3.80
C THR A 109 5.10 -1.21 3.26
N MET A 110 5.93 -1.53 2.29
CA MET A 110 6.10 -2.88 1.77
C MET A 110 7.52 -3.36 2.03
N HIS A 111 7.69 -4.54 2.60
CA HIS A 111 8.98 -5.14 2.82
C HIS A 111 8.97 -6.63 2.45
N ALA A 112 9.08 -6.94 1.18
CA ALA A 112 9.38 -8.28 0.72
C ALA A 112 10.90 -8.49 0.87
N TYR A 113 11.32 -9.04 2.01
CA TYR A 113 12.73 -9.16 2.38
C TYR A 113 13.08 -10.61 2.70
N GLY A 114 14.23 -11.00 2.23
CA GLY A 114 14.85 -12.29 2.54
C GLY A 114 16.26 -12.12 3.10
N SER A 115 16.55 -12.77 4.21
CA SER A 115 17.90 -13.11 4.64
C SER A 115 18.46 -14.24 3.74
N PRO A 116 19.72 -14.71 3.90
CA PRO A 116 20.20 -15.88 3.16
C PRO A 116 19.37 -17.15 3.34
N ARG A 117 18.52 -17.20 4.37
CA ARG A 117 17.60 -18.31 4.66
C ARG A 117 16.17 -18.06 4.25
N ALA A 118 15.86 -16.91 3.70
CA ALA A 118 14.51 -16.49 3.34
C ALA A 118 14.45 -16.18 1.85
N PHE A 119 13.26 -16.26 1.29
CA PHE A 119 13.04 -16.20 -0.14
C PHE A 119 12.16 -15.02 -0.52
N VAL A 120 12.51 -14.36 -1.63
CA VAL A 120 11.72 -13.31 -2.26
C VAL A 120 11.47 -13.73 -3.71
N GLN A 121 10.48 -14.60 -3.91
CA GLN A 121 10.22 -15.23 -5.19
C GLN A 121 8.73 -15.21 -5.54
N ASN A 122 8.43 -15.06 -6.82
CA ASN A 122 7.07 -15.17 -7.39
C ASN A 122 6.04 -14.27 -6.70
N TYR A 123 6.23 -12.95 -6.83
CA TYR A 123 5.30 -11.95 -6.34
C TYR A 123 4.52 -11.29 -7.46
N LEU A 124 3.25 -11.00 -7.20
CA LEU A 124 2.47 -9.98 -7.89
C LEU A 124 2.05 -8.91 -6.89
N MET A 125 2.61 -7.71 -7.04
CA MET A 125 2.24 -6.53 -6.27
C MET A 125 1.59 -5.54 -7.23
N GLU A 126 0.27 -5.41 -7.14
CA GLU A 126 -0.50 -4.71 -8.17
C GLU A 126 -1.55 -3.78 -7.58
N GLY A 127 -1.68 -2.58 -8.16
CA GLY A 127 -2.77 -1.67 -7.87
C GLY A 127 -2.75 -1.04 -6.48
N ASN A 128 -1.68 -1.23 -5.71
CA ASN A 128 -1.61 -0.71 -4.36
C ASN A 128 -1.46 0.81 -4.37
N ILE A 129 -2.17 1.48 -3.47
CA ILE A 129 -2.07 2.92 -3.20
C ILE A 129 -1.22 3.07 -1.93
N VAL A 130 -0.04 3.69 -2.06
CA VAL A 130 0.94 3.79 -0.97
C VAL A 130 1.38 5.23 -0.82
N TYR A 131 1.16 5.81 0.36
CA TYR A 131 1.48 7.23 0.54
C TYR A 131 1.95 7.57 1.96
N GLU A 132 2.78 8.59 2.04
CA GLU A 132 3.25 9.19 3.30
C GLU A 132 3.69 8.12 4.32
N GLY A 133 4.53 7.20 3.88
CA GLY A 133 5.05 6.12 4.69
C GLY A 133 6.49 5.79 4.32
N GLY A 134 7.00 4.71 4.89
CA GLY A 134 8.33 4.25 4.60
C GLY A 134 8.44 3.60 3.21
N ARG A 135 9.63 3.16 2.88
CA ARG A 135 9.99 2.60 1.57
C ARG A 135 9.12 1.41 1.16
N PHE A 136 8.84 1.31 -0.13
CA PHE A 136 8.35 0.09 -0.79
C PHE A 136 9.58 -0.71 -1.27
N LEU A 137 9.95 -1.77 -0.56
CA LEU A 137 11.15 -2.55 -0.81
C LEU A 137 10.82 -4.00 -1.17
N VAL A 138 11.36 -4.46 -2.30
CA VAL A 138 11.28 -5.86 -2.74
C VAL A 138 12.68 -6.37 -3.03
N GLY A 139 13.22 -7.21 -2.18
CA GLY A 139 14.57 -7.77 -2.32
C GLY A 139 15.22 -8.00 -0.95
N GLY A 140 16.23 -8.83 -0.91
CA GLY A 140 16.92 -9.21 0.33
C GLY A 140 18.38 -9.56 0.08
N GLU A 141 18.94 -10.43 0.93
CA GLU A 141 20.30 -10.94 0.82
C GLU A 141 20.41 -12.09 -0.19
N GLY A 142 19.34 -12.90 -0.32
CA GLY A 142 19.22 -13.94 -1.34
C GLY A 142 18.62 -13.40 -2.65
N PRO A 143 18.85 -14.09 -3.79
CA PRO A 143 18.34 -13.71 -5.09
C PRO A 143 16.81 -13.63 -5.13
N ALA A 144 16.27 -12.52 -5.62
CA ALA A 144 14.86 -12.37 -5.95
C ALA A 144 14.59 -12.84 -7.39
N ARG A 145 13.43 -13.47 -7.62
CA ARG A 145 12.99 -13.92 -8.96
C ARG A 145 11.47 -13.88 -9.11
N GLY A 146 10.99 -13.79 -10.36
CA GLY A 146 9.55 -13.77 -10.64
C GLY A 146 8.85 -12.58 -9.99
N ILE A 147 9.50 -11.42 -9.96
CA ILE A 147 8.99 -10.22 -9.28
C ILE A 147 8.17 -9.40 -10.28
N ARG A 148 6.87 -9.22 -10.01
CA ARG A 148 6.00 -8.35 -10.80
C ARG A 148 5.42 -7.24 -9.92
N VAL A 149 5.75 -5.99 -10.26
CA VAL A 149 5.30 -4.78 -9.56
C VAL A 149 4.61 -3.88 -10.58
N LEU A 150 3.29 -3.95 -10.61
CA LEU A 150 2.50 -3.44 -11.71
C LEU A 150 1.43 -2.46 -11.22
N ARG A 151 1.29 -1.32 -11.90
CA ARG A 151 0.17 -0.38 -11.66
C ARG A 151 0.00 0.03 -10.18
N ASN A 152 1.10 0.23 -9.45
CA ASN A 152 1.05 0.77 -8.09
C ASN A 152 1.13 2.30 -8.12
N PHE A 153 0.53 2.95 -7.14
CA PHE A 153 0.33 4.39 -7.06
C PHE A 153 0.94 4.92 -5.77
N LEU A 154 2.12 5.52 -5.88
CA LEU A 154 2.93 5.97 -4.75
C LEU A 154 2.97 7.50 -4.66
N TYR A 155 2.83 8.03 -3.45
CA TYR A 155 3.02 9.44 -3.16
C TYR A 155 3.91 9.61 -1.92
N LYS A 156 5.03 10.35 -2.06
CA LYS A 156 6.08 10.50 -1.04
C LYS A 156 6.63 9.16 -0.51
N VAL A 157 6.76 8.19 -1.40
CA VAL A 157 7.31 6.86 -1.10
C VAL A 157 8.31 6.47 -2.17
N ASN A 158 9.50 6.06 -1.77
CA ASN A 158 10.50 5.50 -2.67
C ASN A 158 10.22 4.02 -2.92
N MET A 159 10.30 3.60 -4.18
CA MET A 159 10.22 2.20 -4.59
C MET A 159 11.60 1.65 -4.90
N GLN A 160 11.96 0.55 -4.27
CA GLN A 160 13.22 -0.15 -4.54
C GLN A 160 12.95 -1.62 -4.84
N ILE A 161 13.40 -2.09 -6.00
CA ILE A 161 13.32 -3.47 -6.46
C ILE A 161 14.74 -4.01 -6.60
N GLY A 162 15.05 -5.05 -5.84
CA GLY A 162 16.41 -5.51 -5.55
C GLY A 162 17.00 -4.77 -4.34
N TYR A 163 17.87 -5.46 -3.59
CA TYR A 163 18.49 -4.88 -2.39
C TYR A 163 19.96 -5.31 -2.25
N THR A 164 20.29 -6.12 -1.25
CA THR A 164 21.68 -6.49 -0.91
C THR A 164 22.18 -7.71 -1.66
N ALA A 165 21.30 -8.56 -2.19
CA ALA A 165 21.71 -9.69 -3.01
C ALA A 165 22.71 -9.24 -4.12
N PRO A 166 23.81 -9.95 -4.33
CA PRO A 166 24.78 -9.58 -5.35
C PRO A 166 24.17 -9.60 -6.75
N GLU A 167 23.22 -10.50 -6.99
CA GLU A 167 22.49 -10.62 -8.24
C GLU A 167 21.10 -11.21 -8.02
N ASN A 168 20.10 -10.72 -8.75
CA ASN A 168 18.71 -11.20 -8.80
C ASN A 168 18.42 -11.75 -10.19
N GLU A 169 17.37 -12.57 -10.36
CA GLU A 169 17.07 -13.20 -11.63
C GLU A 169 16.25 -12.25 -12.54
N ASP A 170 14.97 -12.07 -12.27
CA ASP A 170 14.07 -11.34 -13.14
C ASP A 170 13.04 -10.47 -12.40
N CYS A 171 12.70 -9.34 -13.02
CA CYS A 171 11.60 -8.50 -12.57
C CYS A 171 10.87 -7.81 -13.72
N GLU A 172 9.58 -7.58 -13.50
CA GLU A 172 8.74 -6.73 -14.33
C GLU A 172 8.18 -5.59 -13.46
N VAL A 173 8.53 -4.35 -13.83
CA VAL A 173 8.14 -3.13 -13.10
C VAL A 173 7.51 -2.16 -14.09
N CYS A 174 6.18 -2.18 -14.21
CA CYS A 174 5.49 -1.47 -15.29
C CYS A 174 4.25 -0.73 -14.80
N HIS A 175 3.96 0.41 -15.47
CA HIS A 175 2.77 1.23 -15.26
C HIS A 175 2.61 1.77 -13.83
N ASN A 176 3.68 1.88 -13.06
CA ASN A 176 3.62 2.46 -11.72
C ASN A 176 3.66 3.98 -11.80
N VAL A 177 2.98 4.63 -10.86
CA VAL A 177 3.01 6.09 -10.66
C VAL A 177 3.72 6.36 -9.34
N ILE A 178 4.80 7.12 -9.39
CA ILE A 178 5.61 7.47 -8.22
C ILE A 178 5.80 8.99 -8.23
N VAL A 179 5.19 9.67 -7.27
CA VAL A 179 5.23 11.12 -7.15
C VAL A 179 5.86 11.51 -5.82
N ASP A 180 6.72 12.50 -5.81
CA ASP A 180 7.58 12.88 -4.68
C ASP A 180 8.36 11.67 -4.12
N GLY A 181 8.80 10.79 -5.01
CA GLY A 181 9.55 9.58 -4.69
C GLY A 181 10.43 9.13 -5.85
N THR A 182 11.18 8.07 -5.64
CA THR A 182 12.13 7.51 -6.61
C THR A 182 11.82 6.07 -6.94
N LEU A 183 12.19 5.63 -8.15
CA LEU A 183 12.22 4.23 -8.56
C LEU A 183 13.68 3.79 -8.73
N ASN A 184 14.05 2.73 -8.01
CA ASN A 184 15.38 2.13 -8.12
C ASN A 184 15.24 0.62 -8.36
N ILE A 185 15.78 0.13 -9.49
CA ILE A 185 15.80 -1.29 -9.84
C ILE A 185 17.25 -1.71 -9.93
N VAL A 186 17.69 -2.64 -9.10
CA VAL A 186 19.12 -2.97 -8.98
C VAL A 186 19.41 -4.45 -9.04
N ARG A 187 20.50 -4.78 -9.75
CA ARG A 187 21.14 -6.10 -9.74
C ARG A 187 20.26 -7.24 -10.23
N PHE A 188 19.41 -7.00 -11.23
CA PHE A 188 18.66 -8.04 -11.92
C PHE A 188 19.31 -8.38 -13.26
N LYS A 189 19.37 -9.67 -13.59
CA LYS A 189 19.80 -10.16 -14.90
C LYS A 189 18.82 -9.77 -15.99
N GLN A 190 17.53 -9.87 -15.70
CA GLN A 190 16.46 -9.55 -16.63
C GLN A 190 15.53 -8.51 -16.01
N ILE A 191 15.40 -7.37 -16.69
CA ILE A 191 14.55 -6.28 -16.25
C ILE A 191 13.60 -5.93 -17.40
N LYS A 192 12.29 -6.04 -17.12
CA LYS A 192 11.26 -5.38 -17.91
C LYS A 192 10.75 -4.19 -17.12
N SER A 193 11.09 -2.99 -17.59
CA SER A 193 10.62 -1.73 -16.98
C SER A 193 9.96 -0.89 -18.06
N CYS A 194 8.67 -0.60 -17.92
CA CYS A 194 7.91 0.11 -18.94
C CYS A 194 6.85 1.04 -18.34
N GLU A 195 6.64 2.16 -18.99
CA GLU A 195 5.54 3.11 -18.73
C GLU A 195 5.36 3.51 -17.26
N ASN A 196 6.46 3.59 -16.51
CA ASN A 196 6.43 4.12 -15.15
C ASN A 196 6.48 5.65 -15.20
N LEU A 197 5.52 6.33 -14.57
CA LEU A 197 5.59 7.75 -14.32
C LEU A 197 6.34 7.98 -13.01
N VAL A 198 7.53 8.54 -13.09
CA VAL A 198 8.35 8.86 -11.91
C VAL A 198 8.59 10.37 -11.86
N LEU A 199 8.12 11.00 -10.81
CA LEU A 199 8.32 12.42 -10.53
C LEU A 199 9.03 12.54 -9.17
N PRO A 200 10.37 12.62 -9.16
CA PRO A 200 11.13 12.83 -7.93
C PRO A 200 10.75 14.12 -7.19
N PRO A 201 11.09 14.25 -5.90
CA PRO A 201 10.86 15.47 -5.15
C PRO A 201 11.41 16.72 -5.88
N GLY A 202 10.60 17.77 -5.95
CA GLY A 202 10.96 19.00 -6.65
C GLY A 202 10.75 18.97 -8.17
N SER A 203 10.22 17.88 -8.73
CA SER A 203 9.86 17.83 -10.15
C SER A 203 8.79 18.86 -10.50
N PRO A 204 8.85 19.49 -11.68
CA PRO A 204 7.76 20.32 -12.15
C PRO A 204 6.47 19.51 -12.32
N PRO A 205 5.30 20.13 -12.17
CA PRO A 205 4.03 19.47 -12.46
C PRO A 205 4.00 18.98 -13.92
N PRO A 206 3.42 17.79 -14.16
CA PRO A 206 3.23 17.31 -15.53
C PRO A 206 2.20 18.17 -16.27
N GLU A 207 2.17 18.10 -17.60
CA GLU A 207 1.18 18.81 -18.42
C GLU A 207 -0.25 18.49 -17.97
N ARG A 208 -0.52 17.22 -17.72
CA ARG A 208 -1.77 16.78 -17.11
C ARG A 208 -1.77 17.17 -15.63
N ARG A 209 -2.49 18.21 -15.29
CA ARG A 209 -2.52 18.82 -13.95
C ARG A 209 -3.23 17.98 -12.88
N THR A 210 -3.87 16.88 -13.25
CA THR A 210 -4.53 15.92 -12.35
C THR A 210 -4.40 14.51 -12.87
N LEU A 211 -4.27 13.55 -11.96
CA LEU A 211 -4.34 12.12 -12.29
C LEU A 211 -5.31 11.45 -11.31
N VAL A 212 -6.34 10.85 -11.84
CA VAL A 212 -7.35 10.10 -11.08
C VAL A 212 -7.15 8.62 -11.32
N VAL A 213 -7.14 7.86 -10.25
CA VAL A 213 -7.02 6.41 -10.23
C VAL A 213 -8.22 5.83 -9.51
N LEU A 214 -9.14 5.23 -10.24
CA LEU A 214 -10.30 4.51 -9.70
C LEU A 214 -10.05 3.01 -9.82
N ARG A 215 -10.18 2.29 -8.72
CA ARG A 215 -9.89 0.86 -8.61
C ARG A 215 -11.12 0.14 -8.03
N PRO A 216 -12.11 -0.27 -8.85
CA PRO A 216 -13.22 -1.09 -8.40
C PRO A 216 -12.72 -2.43 -7.83
N SER A 217 -13.30 -2.86 -6.71
CA SER A 217 -12.91 -4.11 -6.07
C SER A 217 -13.37 -5.32 -6.89
N ARG A 218 -12.49 -6.33 -7.00
CA ARG A 218 -12.82 -7.63 -7.61
C ARG A 218 -13.76 -8.50 -6.76
N TYR A 219 -13.84 -8.20 -5.45
CA TYR A 219 -14.56 -9.03 -4.48
C TYR A 219 -15.80 -8.36 -3.90
N ASP A 220 -15.97 -7.06 -4.13
CA ASP A 220 -17.11 -6.31 -3.63
C ASP A 220 -17.54 -5.26 -4.68
N PRO A 221 -18.67 -5.46 -5.37
CA PRO A 221 -19.13 -4.54 -6.40
C PRO A 221 -19.58 -3.17 -5.84
N HIS A 222 -19.67 -3.04 -4.52
CA HIS A 222 -20.04 -1.80 -3.84
C HIS A 222 -18.83 -1.01 -3.33
N ARG A 223 -17.62 -1.48 -3.60
CA ARG A 223 -16.38 -0.86 -3.09
C ARG A 223 -15.39 -0.58 -4.21
N ALA A 224 -14.79 0.60 -4.16
CA ALA A 224 -13.62 0.95 -4.96
C ALA A 224 -12.61 1.72 -4.10
N HIS A 225 -11.35 1.72 -4.52
CA HIS A 225 -10.34 2.63 -4.02
C HIS A 225 -10.15 3.75 -5.02
N LEU A 226 -9.96 4.96 -4.52
CA LEU A 226 -9.74 6.16 -5.32
C LEU A 226 -8.46 6.84 -4.84
N ALA A 227 -7.54 7.14 -5.77
CA ALA A 227 -6.43 8.04 -5.52
C ALA A 227 -6.47 9.20 -6.50
N VAL A 228 -6.20 10.39 -6.01
CA VAL A 228 -6.20 11.62 -6.82
C VAL A 228 -4.89 12.34 -6.60
N TYR A 229 -4.11 12.50 -7.66
CA TYR A 229 -2.96 13.39 -7.70
C TYR A 229 -3.42 14.74 -8.25
N ASN A 230 -3.06 15.79 -7.54
CA ASN A 230 -3.50 17.15 -7.84
C ASN A 230 -2.30 18.08 -7.94
N TRP A 231 -2.05 18.61 -9.12
CA TRP A 231 -1.01 19.63 -9.38
C TRP A 231 -1.63 20.98 -9.73
N THR A 232 -2.91 21.16 -9.42
CA THR A 232 -3.59 22.44 -9.48
C THR A 232 -3.53 23.14 -8.11
N ASP A 233 -3.95 24.37 -8.05
CA ASP A 233 -4.10 25.10 -6.78
C ASP A 233 -5.53 24.96 -6.19
N SER A 234 -6.35 24.11 -6.79
CA SER A 234 -7.73 23.84 -6.34
C SER A 234 -7.74 22.85 -5.18
N GLU A 235 -8.62 23.06 -4.20
CA GLU A 235 -8.87 22.13 -3.09
C GLU A 235 -9.74 20.94 -3.49
N SER A 236 -10.22 20.88 -4.71
CA SER A 236 -11.01 19.77 -5.25
C SER A 236 -10.62 19.46 -6.69
N VAL A 237 -10.89 18.24 -7.12
CA VAL A 237 -10.66 17.75 -8.49
C VAL A 237 -11.93 17.10 -9.01
N GLU A 238 -12.30 17.44 -10.24
CA GLU A 238 -13.40 16.78 -10.93
C GLU A 238 -13.02 15.33 -11.29
N VAL A 239 -13.78 14.38 -10.74
CA VAL A 239 -13.56 12.95 -10.89
C VAL A 239 -14.76 12.31 -11.58
N ASP A 240 -14.52 11.66 -12.71
CA ASP A 240 -15.53 10.83 -13.35
C ASP A 240 -15.62 9.48 -12.62
N LEU A 241 -16.81 9.16 -12.12
CA LEU A 241 -17.11 7.91 -11.41
C LEU A 241 -18.00 6.96 -12.23
N ALA A 242 -18.23 7.24 -13.52
CA ALA A 242 -19.14 6.48 -14.38
C ALA A 242 -18.71 5.00 -14.57
N GLU A 243 -17.42 4.68 -14.42
CA GLU A 243 -16.93 3.30 -14.42
C GLU A 243 -17.45 2.49 -13.24
N PHE A 244 -17.78 3.15 -12.12
CA PHE A 244 -18.20 2.49 -10.88
C PHE A 244 -19.65 2.79 -10.48
N LEU A 245 -20.15 4.00 -10.74
CA LEU A 245 -21.49 4.45 -10.33
C LEU A 245 -22.41 4.68 -11.53
N ARG A 246 -23.70 4.43 -11.31
CA ARG A 246 -24.77 4.80 -12.25
C ARG A 246 -25.52 6.03 -11.75
N PRO A 247 -26.10 6.87 -12.64
CA PRO A 247 -26.95 7.97 -12.23
C PRO A 247 -28.04 7.51 -11.25
N GLY A 248 -28.21 8.27 -10.17
CA GLY A 248 -29.16 7.96 -9.08
C GLY A 248 -28.59 7.13 -7.94
N GLU A 249 -27.41 6.51 -8.08
CA GLU A 249 -26.79 5.76 -6.99
C GLU A 249 -26.19 6.70 -5.93
N ARG A 250 -26.43 6.40 -4.67
CA ARG A 250 -25.79 7.09 -3.53
C ARG A 250 -24.42 6.50 -3.27
N PHE A 251 -23.48 7.34 -2.88
CA PHE A 251 -22.14 6.92 -2.52
C PHE A 251 -21.54 7.75 -1.39
N VAL A 252 -20.52 7.20 -0.75
CA VAL A 252 -19.71 7.91 0.24
C VAL A 252 -18.23 7.74 -0.07
N LEU A 253 -17.44 8.76 0.23
CA LEU A 253 -15.99 8.71 0.29
C LEU A 253 -15.55 8.62 1.76
N LYS A 254 -14.77 7.61 2.09
CA LYS A 254 -14.20 7.40 3.41
C LYS A 254 -12.71 7.68 3.42
N ASN A 255 -12.24 8.33 4.48
CA ASN A 255 -10.81 8.42 4.75
C ASN A 255 -10.30 7.02 5.16
N PRO A 256 -9.26 6.47 4.52
CA PRO A 256 -8.71 5.17 4.91
C PRO A 256 -8.25 5.09 6.36
N ARG A 257 -7.74 6.19 6.93
CA ARG A 257 -7.28 6.25 8.33
C ARG A 257 -8.40 6.50 9.34
N ASP A 258 -9.60 6.76 8.88
CA ASP A 258 -10.80 6.94 9.69
C ASP A 258 -12.01 6.31 8.98
N PHE A 259 -11.87 5.04 8.63
CA PHE A 259 -12.85 4.32 7.81
C PHE A 259 -14.23 4.24 8.49
N PHE A 260 -14.27 4.04 9.79
CA PHE A 260 -15.52 3.94 10.57
C PHE A 260 -16.08 5.30 10.99
N GLY A 261 -15.30 6.36 10.85
CA GLY A 261 -15.73 7.73 11.12
C GLY A 261 -16.76 8.26 10.13
N LYS A 262 -17.04 9.54 10.21
CA LYS A 262 -17.96 10.20 9.26
C LYS A 262 -17.38 10.15 7.84
N PRO A 263 -18.23 10.03 6.80
CA PRO A 263 -17.79 10.20 5.43
C PRO A 263 -17.12 11.58 5.22
N VAL A 264 -16.06 11.61 4.44
CA VAL A 264 -15.44 12.86 3.97
C VAL A 264 -16.38 13.56 2.98
N TRP A 265 -17.09 12.77 2.21
CA TRP A 265 -18.07 13.22 1.23
C TRP A 265 -19.17 12.19 1.04
N GLU A 266 -20.40 12.66 0.85
CA GLU A 266 -21.52 11.83 0.44
C GLU A 266 -22.39 12.57 -0.57
N ALA A 267 -22.89 11.87 -1.57
CA ALA A 267 -23.73 12.44 -2.60
C ALA A 267 -24.54 11.36 -3.33
N THR A 268 -25.44 11.81 -4.19
CA THR A 268 -26.07 11.00 -5.24
C THR A 268 -25.36 11.30 -6.55
N TYR A 269 -24.91 10.27 -7.25
CA TYR A 269 -24.22 10.43 -8.52
C TYR A 269 -25.21 10.88 -9.62
N ALA A 270 -24.95 12.03 -10.23
CA ALA A 270 -25.82 12.61 -11.23
C ALA A 270 -25.43 12.28 -12.68
N GLY A 271 -24.51 11.33 -12.90
CA GLY A 271 -23.99 11.00 -14.23
C GLY A 271 -23.01 12.06 -14.80
N LYS A 272 -22.41 12.86 -13.93
CA LYS A 272 -21.42 13.90 -14.27
C LYS A 272 -20.23 13.79 -13.32
N PRO A 273 -19.05 14.30 -13.71
CA PRO A 273 -17.91 14.38 -12.80
C PRO A 273 -18.27 15.02 -11.45
N VAL A 274 -17.66 14.54 -10.40
CA VAL A 274 -17.90 14.96 -9.00
C VAL A 274 -16.67 15.68 -8.49
N ALA A 275 -16.86 16.87 -7.90
CA ALA A 275 -15.78 17.61 -7.27
C ALA A 275 -15.35 16.91 -5.97
N VAL A 276 -14.31 16.08 -6.06
CA VAL A 276 -13.76 15.34 -4.91
C VAL A 276 -12.78 16.24 -4.16
N PRO A 277 -12.91 16.40 -2.83
CA PRO A 277 -11.94 17.17 -2.04
C PRO A 277 -10.54 16.57 -2.14
N VAL A 278 -9.54 17.40 -2.39
CA VAL A 278 -8.12 17.00 -2.39
C VAL A 278 -7.32 18.11 -1.68
N PRO A 279 -7.24 18.06 -0.35
CA PRO A 279 -6.49 19.05 0.42
C PRO A 279 -4.98 18.87 0.20
N GLY A 280 -4.45 19.54 -0.83
CA GLY A 280 -3.05 19.44 -1.21
C GLY A 280 -2.84 18.68 -2.53
N LYS A 281 -1.68 18.02 -2.65
CA LYS A 281 -1.26 17.41 -3.92
C LYS A 281 -1.69 15.94 -4.10
N PHE A 282 -2.25 15.32 -3.09
CA PHE A 282 -2.67 13.92 -3.12
C PHE A 282 -3.77 13.64 -2.10
N ALA A 283 -4.72 12.80 -2.50
CA ALA A 283 -5.68 12.19 -1.58
C ALA A 283 -5.98 10.75 -1.98
N ALA A 284 -6.26 9.92 -0.98
CA ALA A 284 -6.74 8.55 -1.18
C ALA A 284 -8.02 8.33 -0.40
N TYR A 285 -8.96 7.61 -1.01
CA TYR A 285 -10.28 7.34 -0.42
C TYR A 285 -10.71 5.90 -0.67
N VAL A 286 -11.60 5.41 0.21
CA VAL A 286 -12.45 4.27 -0.10
C VAL A 286 -13.81 4.82 -0.53
N LEU A 287 -14.18 4.51 -1.77
CA LEU A 287 -15.47 4.84 -2.36
C LEU A 287 -16.43 3.67 -2.13
N LEU A 288 -17.54 3.92 -1.46
CA LEU A 288 -18.56 2.92 -1.18
C LEU A 288 -19.89 3.32 -1.82
N ARG A 289 -20.44 2.44 -2.65
CA ARG A 289 -21.81 2.55 -3.13
C ARG A 289 -22.76 2.18 -2.00
N GLN A 290 -23.73 3.02 -1.74
CA GLN A 290 -24.75 2.78 -0.73
C GLN A 290 -25.90 1.96 -1.31
N PRO A 291 -26.52 1.05 -0.54
CA PRO A 291 -27.74 0.38 -0.97
C PRO A 291 -28.81 1.40 -1.38
N ALA A 292 -29.63 1.05 -2.35
CA ALA A 292 -30.85 1.79 -2.61
C ALA A 292 -31.74 1.74 -1.34
N SER A 293 -32.15 2.90 -0.85
CA SER A 293 -33.07 3.04 0.29
C SER A 293 -34.47 2.54 -0.06
#